data_19c2f4494b9b55d10bec84f80b29364e
#
_entry.id   19c2f4494b9b55d10bec84f80b29364e
#
_cell.length_a   1.000
_cell.length_b   1.000
_cell.length_c   1.000
_cell.angle_alpha   90.00
_cell.angle_beta   90.00
_cell.angle_gamma   90.00
#
_symmetry.space_group_name_H-M   'P 1'
#
loop_
_entity.id
_entity.type
_entity.pdbx_description
1 polymer ?
#
loop_
_entity_poly.entity_id
_entity_poly.type
_entity_poly.pdbx_seq_one_letter_code
_entity_poly.pdbx_strand_id
1 'polypeptide(L)'
;ALGLLVPFFMYSFAMVLFGFALLGIGNTIVQVSANPLLVDVVPGNRASSFLSFSQFIKAVGSMLGAPLAGFFAAKFGDWKLLFLVFGIVSILAVLWLGTSKITETRVEGYKATFGSSFKLLGNNFVLLMVLSIFVVVGVDVGFNSNSGQFLIKQFGIEQTAAESGRSVYFFGRMLGTFAGAIMLTRISSRSFFMWTSILGILCLAAILLVKSGAVAWILIFFIGLAIANIWPLVFSIAVEKHPLQNNEISGLMMMAISGGAVIPLLIGWISDMSNISWGM
;
A
#
# COMPACT_ATOMS: atom_id res chain seq x y z
N ALA A 1 -8.18 15.12 6.86
CA ALA A 1 -9.50 15.76 6.83
C ALA A 1 -9.56 16.90 5.81
N LEU A 2 -8.73 17.96 5.94
CA LEU A 2 -8.79 19.14 5.03
C LEU A 2 -8.70 18.76 3.55
N GLY A 3 -7.81 17.87 3.16
CA GLY A 3 -7.65 17.42 1.78
C GLY A 3 -8.88 16.75 1.17
N LEU A 4 -9.80 16.26 2.00
CA LEU A 4 -11.10 15.72 1.58
C LEU A 4 -12.19 16.79 1.54
N LEU A 5 -12.19 17.70 2.50
CA LEU A 5 -13.25 18.72 2.61
C LEU A 5 -13.09 19.82 1.56
N VAL A 6 -11.86 20.20 1.20
CA VAL A 6 -11.62 21.25 0.18
C VAL A 6 -12.27 20.89 -1.16
N PRO A 7 -12.05 19.71 -1.76
CA PRO A 7 -12.71 19.35 -3.01
C PRO A 7 -14.24 19.22 -2.91
N PHE A 8 -14.77 18.94 -1.73
CA PHE A 8 -16.21 18.90 -1.52
C PHE A 8 -16.85 20.29 -1.63
N PHE A 9 -16.28 21.28 -0.95
CA PHE A 9 -16.86 22.65 -0.95
C PHE A 9 -16.51 23.45 -2.20
N MET A 10 -15.33 23.24 -2.77
CA MET A 10 -14.81 23.98 -3.92
C MET A 10 -14.35 23.01 -5.01
N TYR A 11 -15.30 22.44 -5.75
CA TYR A 11 -15.00 21.45 -6.77
C TYR A 11 -14.47 22.10 -8.06
N SER A 12 -13.16 22.15 -8.19
CA SER A 12 -12.44 22.52 -9.41
C SER A 12 -11.21 21.64 -9.58
N PHE A 13 -10.68 21.57 -10.79
CA PHE A 13 -9.47 20.76 -11.05
C PHE A 13 -8.30 21.13 -10.13
N ALA A 14 -8.05 22.44 -9.96
CA ALA A 14 -6.98 22.91 -9.08
C ALA A 14 -7.22 22.55 -7.60
N MET A 15 -8.46 22.66 -7.12
CA MET A 15 -8.80 22.31 -5.74
C MET A 15 -8.76 20.81 -5.48
N VAL A 16 -9.11 20.00 -6.47
CA VAL A 16 -8.94 18.51 -6.39
C VAL A 16 -7.47 18.14 -6.31
N LEU A 17 -6.61 18.73 -7.15
CA LEU A 17 -5.15 18.52 -7.08
C LEU A 17 -4.57 18.98 -5.73
N PHE A 18 -4.97 20.14 -5.25
CA PHE A 18 -4.56 20.64 -3.96
C PHE A 18 -5.02 19.73 -2.82
N GLY A 19 -6.28 19.25 -2.88
CA GLY A 19 -6.82 18.27 -1.94
C GLY A 19 -6.03 16.97 -1.93
N PHE A 20 -5.65 16.43 -3.09
CA PHE A 20 -4.81 15.23 -3.19
C PHE A 20 -3.40 15.45 -2.67
N ALA A 21 -2.80 16.62 -2.88
CA ALA A 21 -1.51 16.97 -2.29
C ALA A 21 -1.59 16.97 -0.76
N LEU A 22 -2.61 17.60 -0.18
CA LEU A 22 -2.86 17.60 1.27
C LEU A 22 -3.12 16.19 1.82
N LEU A 23 -3.86 15.36 1.08
CA LEU A 23 -4.08 13.96 1.44
C LEU A 23 -2.78 13.16 1.45
N GLY A 24 -1.95 13.34 0.43
CA GLY A 24 -0.64 12.68 0.33
C GLY A 24 0.27 13.05 1.49
N ILE A 25 0.40 14.35 1.78
CA ILE A 25 1.19 14.85 2.92
C ILE A 25 0.65 14.29 4.24
N GLY A 26 -0.66 14.40 4.48
CA GLY A 26 -1.29 13.91 5.72
C GLY A 26 -1.15 12.40 5.89
N ASN A 27 -1.35 11.62 4.82
CA ASN A 27 -1.19 10.18 4.83
C ASN A 27 0.27 9.77 5.15
N THR A 28 1.25 10.49 4.59
CA THR A 28 2.67 10.23 4.86
C THR A 28 3.00 10.50 6.33
N ILE A 29 2.57 11.64 6.89
CA ILE A 29 2.77 11.98 8.31
C ILE A 29 2.17 10.90 9.22
N VAL A 30 0.93 10.49 8.95
CA VAL A 30 0.26 9.45 9.74
C VAL A 30 1.00 8.12 9.64
N GLN A 31 1.43 7.70 8.46
CA GLN A 31 2.12 6.42 8.31
C GLN A 31 3.52 6.40 8.94
N VAL A 32 4.27 7.50 8.83
CA VAL A 32 5.58 7.65 9.48
C VAL A 32 5.48 7.57 10.99
N SER A 33 4.39 8.10 11.57
CA SER A 33 4.17 8.11 13.02
C SER A 33 3.49 6.85 13.53
N ALA A 34 2.44 6.39 12.86
CA ALA A 34 1.59 5.30 13.34
C ALA A 34 2.25 3.91 13.22
N ASN A 35 3.06 3.67 12.20
CA ASN A 35 3.70 2.37 12.04
C ASN A 35 4.73 2.05 13.14
N PRO A 36 5.69 2.96 13.48
CA PRO A 36 6.57 2.75 14.63
C PRO A 36 5.79 2.63 15.95
N LEU A 37 4.82 3.52 16.17
CA LEU A 37 3.98 3.50 17.36
C LEU A 37 3.28 2.15 17.53
N LEU A 38 2.75 1.58 16.45
CA LEU A 38 2.11 0.27 16.49
C LEU A 38 3.11 -0.82 16.91
N VAL A 39 4.34 -0.78 16.39
CA VAL A 39 5.40 -1.73 16.77
C VAL A 39 5.79 -1.57 18.23
N ASP A 40 5.83 -0.34 18.75
CA ASP A 40 6.21 -0.05 20.13
C ASP A 40 5.15 -0.50 21.17
N VAL A 41 3.85 -0.38 20.82
CA VAL A 41 2.75 -0.72 21.76
C VAL A 41 2.32 -2.19 21.69
N VAL A 42 2.68 -2.92 20.64
CA VAL A 42 2.32 -4.33 20.45
C VAL A 42 3.49 -5.23 20.87
N PRO A 43 3.24 -6.40 21.51
CA PRO A 43 4.30 -7.37 21.77
C PRO A 43 5.12 -7.70 20.53
N GLY A 44 6.46 -7.64 20.59
CA GLY A 44 7.35 -7.71 19.44
C GLY A 44 7.11 -8.90 18.50
N ASN A 45 6.77 -10.08 19.06
CA ASN A 45 6.43 -11.29 18.29
C ASN A 45 5.13 -11.18 17.49
N ARG A 46 4.32 -10.12 17.67
CA ARG A 46 3.05 -9.89 16.98
C ARG A 46 3.05 -8.63 16.10
N ALA A 47 4.12 -7.88 16.06
CA ALA A 47 4.19 -6.63 15.30
C ALA A 47 3.82 -6.82 13.82
N SER A 48 4.38 -7.83 13.15
CA SER A 48 4.05 -8.15 11.75
C SER A 48 2.58 -8.49 11.55
N SER A 49 1.96 -9.23 12.50
CA SER A 49 0.53 -9.58 12.45
C SER A 49 -0.37 -8.34 12.52
N PHE A 50 -0.08 -7.44 13.45
CA PHE A 50 -0.85 -6.22 13.60
C PHE A 50 -0.64 -5.22 12.46
N LEU A 51 0.59 -5.13 11.92
CA LEU A 51 0.87 -4.37 10.71
C LEU A 51 0.07 -4.91 9.52
N SER A 52 0.03 -6.24 9.32
CA SER A 52 -0.77 -6.88 8.27
C SER A 52 -2.26 -6.64 8.47
N PHE A 53 -2.75 -6.68 9.72
CA PHE A 53 -4.13 -6.36 10.03
C PHE A 53 -4.47 -4.89 9.72
N SER A 54 -3.57 -3.96 10.01
CA SER A 54 -3.75 -2.55 9.63
C SER A 54 -3.87 -2.36 8.11
N GLN A 55 -3.07 -3.11 7.33
CA GLN A 55 -3.17 -3.12 5.87
C GLN A 55 -4.48 -3.76 5.38
N PHE A 56 -5.01 -4.78 6.08
CA PHE A 56 -6.33 -5.34 5.79
C PHE A 56 -7.44 -4.29 5.94
N ILE A 57 -7.47 -3.54 7.05
CA ILE A 57 -8.44 -2.45 7.24
C ILE A 57 -8.33 -1.41 6.13
N LYS A 58 -7.09 -1.04 5.75
CA LYS A 58 -6.83 -0.12 4.64
C LYS A 58 -7.33 -0.67 3.30
N ALA A 59 -7.15 -1.97 3.03
CA ALA A 59 -7.62 -2.62 1.81
C ALA A 59 -9.15 -2.65 1.73
N VAL A 60 -9.85 -2.93 2.85
CA VAL A 60 -11.31 -2.85 2.94
C VAL A 60 -11.80 -1.44 2.61
N GLY A 61 -11.19 -0.41 3.23
CA GLY A 61 -11.51 1.00 2.95
C GLY A 61 -11.32 1.37 1.48
N SER A 62 -10.24 0.89 0.86
CA SER A 62 -9.95 1.12 -0.56
C SER A 62 -10.96 0.41 -1.48
N MET A 63 -11.37 -0.80 -1.14
CA MET A 63 -12.40 -1.54 -1.89
C MET A 63 -13.77 -0.87 -1.83
N LEU A 64 -14.12 -0.26 -0.71
CA LEU A 64 -15.43 0.40 -0.54
C LEU A 64 -15.53 1.73 -1.27
N GLY A 65 -14.41 2.34 -1.67
CA GLY A 65 -14.40 3.67 -2.28
C GLY A 65 -15.28 3.79 -3.53
N ALA A 66 -15.10 2.93 -4.53
CA ALA A 66 -15.88 2.97 -5.77
C ALA A 66 -17.35 2.58 -5.58
N PRO A 67 -17.72 1.50 -4.87
CA PRO A 67 -19.13 1.17 -4.57
C PRO A 67 -19.85 2.28 -3.80
N LEU A 68 -19.21 2.91 -2.83
CA LEU A 68 -19.80 4.02 -2.08
C LEU A 68 -20.02 5.25 -2.98
N ALA A 69 -19.06 5.58 -3.84
CA ALA A 69 -19.23 6.67 -4.81
C ALA A 69 -20.44 6.42 -5.71
N GLY A 70 -20.58 5.21 -6.25
CA GLY A 70 -21.73 4.80 -7.05
C GLY A 70 -23.05 4.86 -6.28
N PHE A 71 -23.06 4.39 -5.03
CA PHE A 71 -24.23 4.48 -4.15
C PHE A 71 -24.66 5.93 -3.89
N PHE A 72 -23.73 6.82 -3.59
CA PHE A 72 -24.05 8.25 -3.38
C PHE A 72 -24.54 8.91 -4.65
N ALA A 73 -23.93 8.61 -5.80
CA ALA A 73 -24.39 9.10 -7.09
C ALA A 73 -25.83 8.65 -7.41
N ALA A 74 -26.12 7.36 -7.21
CA ALA A 74 -27.44 6.79 -7.51
C ALA A 74 -28.54 7.27 -6.56
N LYS A 75 -28.23 7.36 -5.25
CA LYS A 75 -29.24 7.66 -4.22
C LYS A 75 -29.45 9.16 -3.98
N PHE A 76 -28.39 9.94 -4.07
CA PHE A 76 -28.38 11.37 -3.71
C PHE A 76 -28.04 12.29 -4.90
N GLY A 77 -27.73 11.72 -6.07
CA GLY A 77 -27.38 12.48 -7.27
C GLY A 77 -25.98 13.12 -7.23
N ASP A 78 -25.23 12.94 -6.16
CA ASP A 78 -23.89 13.55 -6.01
C ASP A 78 -22.88 12.59 -5.36
N TRP A 79 -21.96 12.08 -6.17
CA TRP A 79 -20.85 11.23 -5.70
C TRP A 79 -19.84 11.95 -4.81
N LYS A 80 -19.77 13.30 -4.86
CA LYS A 80 -18.85 14.11 -4.05
C LYS A 80 -19.16 14.03 -2.57
N LEU A 81 -20.36 13.59 -2.18
CA LEU A 81 -20.69 13.29 -0.79
C LEU A 81 -19.73 12.29 -0.16
N LEU A 82 -19.03 11.47 -0.97
CA LEU A 82 -17.98 10.59 -0.48
C LEU A 82 -16.83 11.37 0.19
N PHE A 83 -16.45 12.51 -0.37
CA PHE A 83 -15.42 13.38 0.24
C PHE A 83 -15.87 13.89 1.62
N LEU A 84 -17.14 14.26 1.76
CA LEU A 84 -17.70 14.70 3.04
C LEU A 84 -17.68 13.58 4.07
N VAL A 85 -18.15 12.38 3.71
CA VAL A 85 -18.21 11.22 4.60
C VAL A 85 -16.81 10.84 5.09
N PHE A 86 -15.84 10.69 4.19
CA PHE A 86 -14.47 10.40 4.59
C PHE A 86 -13.81 11.55 5.35
N GLY A 87 -14.19 12.79 5.06
CA GLY A 87 -13.77 13.97 5.82
C GLY A 87 -14.24 13.90 7.27
N ILE A 88 -15.53 13.59 7.49
CA ILE A 88 -16.10 13.41 8.83
C ILE A 88 -15.45 12.25 9.57
N VAL A 89 -15.30 11.08 8.92
CA VAL A 89 -14.62 9.92 9.52
C VAL A 89 -13.19 10.27 9.92
N SER A 90 -12.48 11.04 9.10
CA SER A 90 -11.11 11.51 9.42
C SER A 90 -11.09 12.45 10.63
N ILE A 91 -12.09 13.34 10.78
CA ILE A 91 -12.20 14.22 11.95
C ILE A 91 -12.50 13.39 13.22
N LEU A 92 -13.45 12.45 13.14
CA LEU A 92 -13.76 11.57 14.26
C LEU A 92 -12.54 10.73 14.69
N ALA A 93 -11.74 10.25 13.73
CA ALA A 93 -10.51 9.53 14.04
C ALA A 93 -9.46 10.42 14.73
N VAL A 94 -9.32 11.68 14.33
CA VAL A 94 -8.44 12.66 15.00
C VAL A 94 -8.91 12.94 16.43
N LEU A 95 -10.21 13.15 16.64
CA LEU A 95 -10.78 13.37 17.97
C LEU A 95 -10.56 12.15 18.87
N TRP A 96 -10.81 10.95 18.37
CA TRP A 96 -10.57 9.72 19.11
C TRP A 96 -9.09 9.56 19.48
N LEU A 97 -8.20 9.75 18.53
CA LEU A 97 -6.76 9.67 18.81
C LEU A 97 -6.32 10.71 19.82
N GLY A 98 -6.86 11.94 19.75
CA GLY A 98 -6.55 13.02 20.70
C GLY A 98 -7.02 12.75 22.13
N THR A 99 -8.04 11.89 22.32
CA THR A 99 -8.50 11.45 23.65
C THR A 99 -7.74 10.22 24.17
N SER A 100 -7.00 9.54 23.32
CA SER A 100 -6.25 8.32 23.67
C SER A 100 -4.98 8.68 24.43
N LYS A 101 -4.78 8.11 25.61
CA LYS A 101 -3.53 8.25 26.37
C LYS A 101 -2.48 7.32 25.77
N ILE A 102 -1.55 7.90 25.00
CA ILE A 102 -0.42 7.18 24.41
C ILE A 102 0.80 7.46 25.28
N THR A 103 1.38 6.41 25.86
CA THR A 103 2.66 6.49 26.56
C THR A 103 3.78 6.22 25.55
N GLU A 104 4.47 7.26 25.13
CA GLU A 104 5.66 7.11 24.26
C GLU A 104 6.84 6.61 25.08
N THR A 105 7.45 5.52 24.66
CA THR A 105 8.74 5.06 25.17
C THR A 105 9.86 5.86 24.47
N ARG A 106 10.11 7.08 24.95
CA ARG A 106 11.22 7.89 24.43
C ARG A 106 12.54 7.32 24.96
N VAL A 107 13.44 6.98 24.06
CA VAL A 107 14.86 6.77 24.40
C VAL A 107 15.46 8.14 24.64
N GLU A 108 15.75 8.47 25.91
CA GLU A 108 16.35 9.75 26.28
C GLU A 108 17.71 9.92 25.56
N GLY A 109 17.90 11.09 24.95
CA GLY A 109 19.16 11.50 24.32
C GLY A 109 19.27 11.20 22.82
N TYR A 110 18.37 10.44 22.19
CA TYR A 110 18.42 10.17 20.76
C TYR A 110 17.38 10.98 19.98
N LYS A 111 17.86 11.84 19.07
CA LYS A 111 16.97 12.61 18.16
C LYS A 111 17.20 12.15 16.74
N ALA A 112 16.14 11.61 16.11
CA ALA A 112 16.14 11.34 14.69
C ALA A 112 16.33 12.63 13.89
N THR A 113 17.26 12.63 12.95
CA THR A 113 17.53 13.74 12.04
C THR A 113 17.59 13.22 10.60
N PHE A 114 17.40 14.11 9.63
CA PHE A 114 17.60 13.72 8.22
C PHE A 114 19.00 13.12 7.99
N GLY A 115 20.03 13.72 8.59
CA GLY A 115 21.42 13.23 8.48
C GLY A 115 21.59 11.83 9.05
N SER A 116 21.01 11.52 10.23
CA SER A 116 21.06 10.18 10.81
C SER A 116 20.31 9.16 9.97
N SER A 117 19.17 9.53 9.41
CA SER A 117 18.39 8.66 8.52
C SER A 117 19.20 8.29 7.26
N PHE A 118 19.73 9.25 6.53
CA PHE A 118 20.52 8.97 5.33
C PHE A 118 21.83 8.22 5.63
N LYS A 119 22.46 8.43 6.79
CA LYS A 119 23.64 7.67 7.20
C LYS A 119 23.35 6.17 7.35
N LEU A 120 22.11 5.81 7.71
CA LEU A 120 21.68 4.41 7.78
C LEU A 120 21.68 3.69 6.43
N LEU A 121 21.58 4.40 5.32
CA LEU A 121 21.71 3.81 3.99
C LEU A 121 23.11 3.27 3.72
N GLY A 122 24.13 3.67 4.50
CA GLY A 122 25.45 3.04 4.49
C GLY A 122 25.45 1.62 5.09
N ASN A 123 24.40 1.21 5.80
CA ASN A 123 24.23 -0.16 6.24
C ASN A 123 23.55 -0.97 5.11
N ASN A 124 24.24 -1.96 4.56
CA ASN A 124 23.76 -2.78 3.44
C ASN A 124 22.42 -3.44 3.73
N PHE A 125 22.14 -3.84 4.98
CA PHE A 125 20.87 -4.43 5.35
C PHE A 125 19.72 -3.41 5.22
N VAL A 126 19.89 -2.20 5.79
CA VAL A 126 18.89 -1.12 5.71
C VAL A 126 18.68 -0.70 4.27
N LEU A 127 19.76 -0.55 3.49
CA LEU A 127 19.70 -0.20 2.08
C LEU A 127 18.87 -1.24 1.29
N LEU A 128 19.12 -2.55 1.50
CA LEU A 128 18.37 -3.62 0.85
C LEU A 128 16.89 -3.60 1.25
N MET A 129 16.55 -3.34 2.51
CA MET A 129 15.16 -3.24 2.96
C MET A 129 14.45 -2.03 2.32
N VAL A 130 15.12 -0.88 2.26
CA VAL A 130 14.60 0.34 1.61
C VAL A 130 14.38 0.10 0.10
N LEU A 131 15.36 -0.49 -0.59
CA LEU A 131 15.22 -0.84 -2.01
C LEU A 131 14.12 -1.87 -2.23
N SER A 132 13.96 -2.84 -1.34
CA SER A 132 12.87 -3.83 -1.40
C SER A 132 11.51 -3.14 -1.36
N ILE A 133 11.32 -2.18 -0.45
CA ILE A 133 10.07 -1.39 -0.39
C ILE A 133 9.87 -0.59 -1.68
N PHE A 134 10.91 0.08 -2.16
CA PHE A 134 10.85 0.87 -3.39
C PHE A 134 10.38 0.04 -4.58
N VAL A 135 11.00 -1.11 -4.78
CA VAL A 135 10.66 -2.02 -5.90
C VAL A 135 9.28 -2.64 -5.71
N VAL A 136 8.98 -3.17 -4.51
CA VAL A 136 7.70 -3.86 -4.26
C VAL A 136 6.52 -2.91 -4.37
N VAL A 137 6.60 -1.70 -3.81
CA VAL A 137 5.53 -0.69 -3.94
C VAL A 137 5.40 -0.22 -5.40
N GLY A 138 6.52 -0.10 -6.10
CA GLY A 138 6.53 0.21 -7.53
C GLY A 138 5.84 -0.85 -8.38
N VAL A 139 6.16 -2.12 -8.14
CA VAL A 139 5.51 -3.26 -8.82
C VAL A 139 4.03 -3.33 -8.44
N ASP A 140 3.69 -3.17 -7.17
CA ASP A 140 2.31 -3.17 -6.67
C ASP A 140 1.44 -2.13 -7.40
N VAL A 141 1.91 -0.88 -7.45
CA VAL A 141 1.18 0.21 -8.12
C VAL A 141 1.16 0.02 -9.64
N GLY A 142 2.29 -0.34 -10.23
CA GLY A 142 2.42 -0.53 -11.66
C GLY A 142 1.55 -1.68 -12.17
N PHE A 143 1.61 -2.83 -11.51
CA PHE A 143 0.80 -3.98 -11.86
C PHE A 143 -0.69 -3.70 -11.73
N ASN A 144 -1.12 -3.14 -10.59
CA ASN A 144 -2.52 -2.78 -10.37
C ASN A 144 -3.03 -1.77 -11.40
N SER A 145 -2.23 -0.76 -11.74
CA SER A 145 -2.62 0.27 -12.72
C SER A 145 -2.76 -0.29 -14.14
N ASN A 146 -1.93 -1.25 -14.52
CA ASN A 146 -1.87 -1.78 -15.88
C ASN A 146 -2.67 -3.08 -16.07
N SER A 147 -3.15 -3.75 -15.00
CA SER A 147 -3.85 -5.03 -15.08
C SER A 147 -5.07 -5.02 -16.02
N GLY A 148 -5.87 -3.94 -15.99
CA GLY A 148 -7.00 -3.79 -16.90
C GLY A 148 -6.55 -3.67 -18.36
N GLN A 149 -5.57 -2.81 -18.66
CA GLN A 149 -5.02 -2.64 -20.00
C GLN A 149 -4.37 -3.93 -20.54
N PHE A 150 -3.72 -4.70 -19.68
CA PHE A 150 -3.19 -6.01 -20.02
C PHE A 150 -4.30 -6.97 -20.46
N LEU A 151 -5.41 -7.05 -19.73
CA LEU A 151 -6.54 -7.90 -20.08
C LEU A 151 -7.16 -7.51 -21.41
N ILE A 152 -7.31 -6.20 -21.70
CA ILE A 152 -7.82 -5.69 -22.96
C ILE A 152 -6.87 -6.02 -24.11
N LYS A 153 -5.61 -5.60 -24.01
CA LYS A 153 -4.65 -5.69 -25.12
C LYS A 153 -4.20 -7.12 -25.44
N GLN A 154 -4.07 -7.97 -24.40
CA GLN A 154 -3.56 -9.33 -24.57
C GLN A 154 -4.67 -10.35 -24.89
N PHE A 155 -5.87 -10.17 -24.35
CA PHE A 155 -6.94 -11.16 -24.46
C PHE A 155 -8.21 -10.63 -25.13
N GLY A 156 -8.25 -9.36 -25.54
CA GLY A 156 -9.43 -8.76 -26.16
C GLY A 156 -10.64 -8.68 -25.22
N ILE A 157 -10.42 -8.65 -23.91
CA ILE A 157 -11.51 -8.58 -22.93
C ILE A 157 -12.15 -7.19 -23.01
N GLU A 158 -13.46 -7.13 -22.96
CA GLU A 158 -14.21 -5.88 -22.99
C GLU A 158 -13.81 -4.95 -21.84
N GLN A 159 -13.75 -3.64 -22.10
CA GLN A 159 -13.25 -2.65 -21.15
C GLN A 159 -13.94 -2.69 -19.80
N THR A 160 -15.26 -2.81 -19.79
CA THR A 160 -16.07 -2.90 -18.56
C THR A 160 -15.72 -4.12 -17.70
N ALA A 161 -15.46 -5.26 -18.32
CA ALA A 161 -15.00 -6.47 -17.64
C ALA A 161 -13.54 -6.31 -17.20
N ALA A 162 -12.66 -5.78 -18.06
CA ALA A 162 -11.24 -5.64 -17.78
C ALA A 162 -10.93 -4.68 -16.61
N GLU A 163 -11.77 -3.63 -16.41
CA GLU A 163 -11.66 -2.74 -15.25
C GLU A 163 -11.84 -3.49 -13.91
N SER A 164 -12.59 -4.60 -13.92
CA SER A 164 -12.71 -5.48 -12.77
C SER A 164 -11.40 -6.20 -12.40
N GLY A 165 -10.38 -6.22 -13.29
CA GLY A 165 -9.04 -6.77 -12.99
C GLY A 165 -8.40 -6.13 -11.76
N ARG A 166 -8.55 -4.82 -11.63
CA ARG A 166 -8.14 -4.08 -10.44
C ARG A 166 -8.88 -4.54 -9.19
N SER A 167 -10.18 -4.79 -9.29
CA SER A 167 -10.99 -5.28 -8.16
C SER A 167 -10.57 -6.68 -7.72
N VAL A 168 -10.28 -7.58 -8.66
CA VAL A 168 -9.77 -8.93 -8.37
C VAL A 168 -8.40 -8.89 -7.70
N TYR A 169 -7.51 -8.02 -8.17
CA TYR A 169 -6.21 -7.79 -7.54
C TYR A 169 -6.37 -7.32 -6.08
N PHE A 170 -7.20 -6.32 -5.83
CA PHE A 170 -7.45 -5.82 -4.47
C PHE A 170 -8.17 -6.84 -3.59
N PHE A 171 -9.04 -7.66 -4.15
CA PHE A 171 -9.67 -8.75 -3.41
C PHE A 171 -8.62 -9.79 -2.98
N GLY A 172 -7.71 -10.18 -3.88
CA GLY A 172 -6.56 -11.03 -3.52
C GLY A 172 -5.70 -10.39 -2.42
N ARG A 173 -5.41 -9.10 -2.54
CA ARG A 173 -4.65 -8.35 -1.54
C ARG A 173 -5.35 -8.29 -0.18
N MET A 174 -6.65 -8.05 -0.16
CA MET A 174 -7.45 -8.05 1.07
C MET A 174 -7.40 -9.41 1.77
N LEU A 175 -7.62 -10.50 1.03
CA LEU A 175 -7.53 -11.86 1.59
C LEU A 175 -6.11 -12.18 2.04
N GLY A 176 -5.10 -11.76 1.28
CA GLY A 176 -3.68 -11.94 1.63
C GLY A 176 -3.30 -11.25 2.93
N THR A 177 -3.71 -9.99 3.12
CA THR A 177 -3.44 -9.25 4.37
C THR A 177 -4.21 -9.84 5.56
N PHE A 178 -5.44 -10.27 5.37
CA PHE A 178 -6.22 -10.94 6.41
C PHE A 178 -5.60 -12.29 6.80
N ALA A 179 -5.27 -13.12 5.81
CA ALA A 179 -4.58 -14.39 6.05
C ALA A 179 -3.21 -14.17 6.72
N GLY A 180 -2.46 -13.16 6.27
CA GLY A 180 -1.19 -12.76 6.88
C GLY A 180 -1.33 -12.38 8.35
N ALA A 181 -2.34 -11.56 8.69
CA ALA A 181 -2.60 -11.16 10.07
C ALA A 181 -2.81 -12.38 10.99
N ILE A 182 -3.48 -13.42 10.51
CA ILE A 182 -3.71 -14.66 11.26
C ILE A 182 -2.47 -15.55 11.26
N MET A 183 -1.86 -15.79 10.09
CA MET A 183 -0.75 -16.74 9.96
C MET A 183 0.52 -16.26 10.68
N LEU A 184 0.77 -14.95 10.70
CA LEU A 184 1.93 -14.35 11.39
C LEU A 184 1.85 -14.42 12.92
N THR A 185 0.73 -14.86 13.48
CA THR A 185 0.68 -15.23 14.91
C THR A 185 1.35 -16.58 15.20
N ARG A 186 1.56 -17.41 14.17
CA ARG A 186 2.06 -18.78 14.30
C ARG A 186 3.33 -19.05 13.47
N ILE A 187 3.53 -18.30 12.39
CA ILE A 187 4.65 -18.47 11.44
C ILE A 187 5.57 -17.27 11.57
N SER A 188 6.90 -17.51 11.53
CA SER A 188 7.87 -16.43 11.58
C SER A 188 7.75 -15.48 10.38
N SER A 189 7.93 -14.18 10.60
CA SER A 189 7.89 -13.14 9.57
C SER A 189 8.83 -13.46 8.39
N ARG A 190 10.01 -14.01 8.69
CA ARG A 190 11.00 -14.40 7.67
C ARG A 190 10.51 -15.54 6.77
N SER A 191 9.94 -16.61 7.35
CA SER A 191 9.40 -17.74 6.58
C SER A 191 8.22 -17.30 5.72
N PHE A 192 7.32 -16.53 6.29
CA PHE A 192 6.15 -16.03 5.57
C PHE A 192 6.56 -15.12 4.41
N PHE A 193 7.51 -14.21 4.64
CA PHE A 193 8.09 -13.35 3.60
C PHE A 193 8.69 -14.17 2.45
N MET A 194 9.47 -15.21 2.76
CA MET A 194 10.08 -16.07 1.75
C MET A 194 9.02 -16.74 0.88
N TRP A 195 8.01 -17.38 1.47
CA TRP A 195 6.99 -18.09 0.72
C TRP A 195 6.11 -17.17 -0.12
N THR A 196 5.70 -16.02 0.43
CA THR A 196 4.91 -15.04 -0.33
C THR A 196 5.70 -14.41 -1.46
N SER A 197 7.00 -14.15 -1.26
CA SER A 197 7.87 -13.63 -2.31
C SER A 197 8.08 -14.65 -3.44
N ILE A 198 8.32 -15.93 -3.11
CA ILE A 198 8.42 -17.00 -4.12
C ILE A 198 7.10 -17.11 -4.91
N LEU A 199 5.96 -17.15 -4.23
CA LEU A 199 4.66 -17.18 -4.89
C LEU A 199 4.48 -15.98 -5.84
N GLY A 200 4.81 -14.78 -5.37
CA GLY A 200 4.71 -13.55 -6.18
C GLY A 200 5.58 -13.61 -7.44
N ILE A 201 6.84 -14.01 -7.30
CA ILE A 201 7.78 -14.14 -8.44
C ILE A 201 7.27 -15.19 -9.44
N LEU A 202 6.81 -16.35 -8.97
CA LEU A 202 6.27 -17.40 -9.83
C LEU A 202 5.01 -16.94 -10.57
N CYS A 203 4.10 -16.24 -9.90
CA CYS A 203 2.89 -15.71 -10.53
C CYS A 203 3.22 -14.59 -11.55
N LEU A 204 4.17 -13.69 -11.23
CA LEU A 204 4.64 -12.66 -12.16
C LEU A 204 5.35 -13.28 -13.37
N ALA A 205 6.15 -14.32 -13.19
CA ALA A 205 6.75 -15.03 -14.32
C ALA A 205 5.69 -15.77 -15.16
N ALA A 206 4.71 -16.41 -14.51
CA ALA A 206 3.65 -17.12 -15.19
C ALA A 206 2.75 -16.20 -16.04
N ILE A 207 2.50 -14.96 -15.59
CA ILE A 207 1.63 -14.04 -16.34
C ILE A 207 2.22 -13.62 -17.69
N LEU A 208 3.55 -13.66 -17.84
CA LEU A 208 4.22 -13.41 -19.10
C LEU A 208 3.96 -14.52 -20.14
N LEU A 209 3.69 -15.73 -19.68
CA LEU A 209 3.53 -16.92 -20.52
C LEU A 209 2.06 -17.30 -20.73
N VAL A 210 1.13 -16.61 -20.04
CA VAL A 210 -0.29 -16.97 -20.07
C VAL A 210 -0.92 -16.65 -21.43
N LYS A 211 -1.71 -17.61 -21.93
CA LYS A 211 -2.44 -17.50 -23.21
C LYS A 211 -3.96 -17.49 -23.02
N SER A 212 -4.45 -17.69 -21.81
CA SER A 212 -5.87 -17.72 -21.48
C SER A 212 -6.27 -16.58 -20.55
N GLY A 213 -7.30 -15.83 -20.92
CA GLY A 213 -7.82 -14.75 -20.07
C GLY A 213 -8.29 -15.24 -18.71
N ALA A 214 -8.91 -16.44 -18.62
CA ALA A 214 -9.33 -17.02 -17.35
C ALA A 214 -8.14 -17.28 -16.41
N VAL A 215 -7.03 -17.80 -16.94
CA VAL A 215 -5.80 -18.03 -16.16
C VAL A 215 -5.17 -16.69 -15.76
N ALA A 216 -5.24 -15.66 -16.62
CA ALA A 216 -4.77 -14.32 -16.28
C ALA A 216 -5.50 -13.75 -15.05
N TRP A 217 -6.82 -13.91 -14.96
CA TRP A 217 -7.60 -13.50 -13.78
C TRP A 217 -7.16 -14.18 -12.50
N ILE A 218 -6.92 -15.48 -12.56
CA ILE A 218 -6.42 -16.26 -11.42
C ILE A 218 -5.04 -15.77 -10.99
N LEU A 219 -4.14 -15.53 -11.94
CA LEU A 219 -2.80 -15.01 -11.65
C LEU A 219 -2.85 -13.61 -11.04
N ILE A 220 -3.70 -12.71 -11.56
CA ILE A 220 -3.90 -11.37 -11.00
C ILE A 220 -4.32 -11.44 -9.53
N PHE A 221 -5.25 -12.35 -9.21
CA PHE A 221 -5.67 -12.59 -7.83
C PHE A 221 -4.49 -13.06 -6.94
N PHE A 222 -3.73 -14.06 -7.39
CA PHE A 222 -2.62 -14.60 -6.62
C PHE A 222 -1.44 -13.64 -6.50
N ILE A 223 -1.20 -12.78 -7.49
CA ILE A 223 -0.21 -11.69 -7.39
C ILE A 223 -0.63 -10.70 -6.30
N GLY A 224 -1.89 -10.28 -6.29
CA GLY A 224 -2.43 -9.42 -5.22
C GLY A 224 -2.27 -10.05 -3.83
N LEU A 225 -2.59 -11.33 -3.70
CA LEU A 225 -2.46 -12.09 -2.45
C LEU A 225 -1.00 -12.20 -2.00
N ALA A 226 -0.07 -12.48 -2.90
CA ALA A 226 1.34 -12.65 -2.60
C ALA A 226 2.02 -11.34 -2.17
N ILE A 227 1.75 -10.23 -2.87
CA ILE A 227 2.36 -8.93 -2.59
C ILE A 227 1.82 -8.29 -1.30
N ALA A 228 0.61 -8.68 -0.88
CA ALA A 228 -0.15 -8.05 0.20
C ALA A 228 0.63 -7.76 1.49
N ASN A 229 1.45 -8.71 1.93
CA ASN A 229 2.15 -8.64 3.21
C ASN A 229 3.65 -8.30 3.11
N ILE A 230 4.19 -8.11 1.90
CA ILE A 230 5.63 -7.89 1.73
C ILE A 230 6.04 -6.59 2.43
N TRP A 231 5.28 -5.50 2.25
CA TRP A 231 5.57 -4.22 2.89
C TRP A 231 5.59 -4.30 4.43
N PRO A 232 4.53 -4.79 5.13
CA PRO A 232 4.55 -4.90 6.58
C PRO A 232 5.62 -5.84 7.12
N LEU A 233 5.97 -6.89 6.37
CA LEU A 233 7.02 -7.82 6.76
C LEU A 233 8.41 -7.19 6.66
N VAL A 234 8.72 -6.53 5.55
CA VAL A 234 10.00 -5.83 5.37
C VAL A 234 10.17 -4.75 6.43
N PHE A 235 9.11 -3.99 6.70
CA PHE A 235 9.11 -2.96 7.75
C PHE A 235 9.38 -3.57 9.12
N SER A 236 8.63 -4.59 9.52
CA SER A 236 8.79 -5.26 10.82
C SER A 236 10.19 -5.86 10.98
N ILE A 237 10.70 -6.56 9.98
CA ILE A 237 12.05 -7.15 10.00
C ILE A 237 13.13 -6.08 10.15
N ALA A 238 12.97 -4.93 9.50
CA ALA A 238 13.95 -3.85 9.58
C ALA A 238 13.97 -3.18 10.97
N VAL A 239 12.78 -2.93 11.53
CA VAL A 239 12.60 -2.33 12.86
C VAL A 239 13.07 -3.28 13.96
N GLU A 240 12.72 -4.56 13.89
CA GLU A 240 13.17 -5.58 14.87
C GLU A 240 14.70 -5.67 14.96
N LYS A 241 15.40 -5.48 13.84
CA LYS A 241 16.86 -5.54 13.81
C LYS A 241 17.54 -4.27 14.32
N HIS A 242 16.87 -3.13 14.26
CA HIS A 242 17.40 -1.83 14.67
C HIS A 242 16.41 -1.07 15.57
N PRO A 243 16.07 -1.57 16.76
CA PRO A 243 14.99 -1.05 17.58
C PRO A 243 15.21 0.40 18.05
N LEU A 244 16.47 0.83 18.20
CA LEU A 244 16.81 2.20 18.61
C LEU A 244 16.63 3.24 17.49
N GLN A 245 16.45 2.80 16.25
CA GLN A 245 16.41 3.64 15.04
C GLN A 245 15.06 3.53 14.30
N ASN A 246 13.99 3.18 15.03
CA ASN A 246 12.66 2.97 14.46
C ASN A 246 12.16 4.17 13.65
N ASN A 247 12.38 5.38 14.12
CA ASN A 247 11.92 6.61 13.48
C ASN A 247 12.65 6.87 12.16
N GLU A 248 13.97 6.68 12.12
CA GLU A 248 14.78 6.84 10.91
C GLU A 248 14.43 5.79 9.88
N ILE A 249 14.30 4.53 10.30
CA ILE A 249 13.90 3.43 9.41
C ILE A 249 12.50 3.70 8.85
N SER A 250 11.55 4.10 9.70
CA SER A 250 10.21 4.44 9.25
C SER A 250 10.23 5.58 8.22
N GLY A 251 11.00 6.62 8.47
CA GLY A 251 11.18 7.73 7.53
C GLY A 251 11.73 7.26 6.18
N LEU A 252 12.80 6.46 6.18
CA LEU A 252 13.40 5.91 4.96
C LEU A 252 12.43 4.98 4.21
N MET A 253 11.71 4.13 4.93
CA MET A 253 10.72 3.23 4.33
C MET A 253 9.53 3.98 3.72
N MET A 254 9.09 5.07 4.35
CA MET A 254 8.06 5.94 3.78
C MET A 254 8.56 6.68 2.53
N MET A 255 9.82 7.14 2.53
CA MET A 255 10.43 7.71 1.31
C MET A 255 10.50 6.67 0.18
N ALA A 256 10.79 5.42 0.49
CA ALA A 256 10.86 4.33 -0.48
C ALA A 256 9.51 4.03 -1.17
N ILE A 257 8.38 4.41 -0.56
CA ILE A 257 7.05 4.32 -1.21
C ILE A 257 6.99 5.14 -2.52
N SER A 258 7.89 6.12 -2.71
CA SER A 258 8.04 6.84 -3.99
C SER A 258 8.32 5.94 -5.18
N GLY A 259 8.76 4.68 -4.97
CA GLY A 259 8.81 3.65 -6.00
C GLY A 259 7.49 3.46 -6.74
N GLY A 260 6.35 3.67 -6.04
CA GLY A 260 5.01 3.68 -6.63
C GLY A 260 4.75 4.81 -7.64
N ALA A 261 5.56 5.85 -7.67
CA ALA A 261 5.52 6.88 -8.70
C ALA A 261 6.55 6.60 -9.83
N VAL A 262 7.72 6.07 -9.49
CA VAL A 262 8.84 5.91 -10.43
C VAL A 262 8.69 4.63 -11.27
N ILE A 263 8.44 3.49 -10.65
CA ILE A 263 8.38 2.19 -11.35
C ILE A 263 7.25 2.12 -12.39
N PRO A 264 6.01 2.62 -12.13
CA PRO A 264 4.97 2.64 -13.15
C PRO A 264 5.33 3.43 -14.41
N LEU A 265 6.14 4.48 -14.29
CA LEU A 265 6.65 5.21 -15.46
C LEU A 265 7.59 4.34 -16.30
N LEU A 266 8.46 3.56 -15.65
CA LEU A 266 9.34 2.60 -16.34
C LEU A 266 8.52 1.48 -17.00
N ILE A 267 7.52 0.96 -16.31
CA ILE A 267 6.58 -0.05 -16.82
C ILE A 267 5.86 0.49 -18.08
N GLY A 268 5.33 1.72 -18.01
CA GLY A 268 4.70 2.38 -19.16
C GLY A 268 5.65 2.52 -20.34
N TRP A 269 6.84 3.02 -20.10
CA TRP A 269 7.86 3.19 -21.13
C TRP A 269 8.25 1.86 -21.80
N ILE A 270 8.49 0.79 -21.04
CA ILE A 270 8.76 -0.55 -21.57
C ILE A 270 7.58 -1.07 -22.39
N SER A 271 6.35 -0.87 -21.89
CA SER A 271 5.12 -1.28 -22.57
C SER A 271 4.95 -0.59 -23.92
N ASP A 272 5.33 0.69 -24.02
CA ASP A 272 5.25 1.47 -25.26
C ASP A 272 6.34 1.08 -26.26
N MET A 273 7.52 0.68 -25.79
CA MET A 273 8.64 0.26 -26.64
C MET A 273 8.51 -1.19 -27.14
N SER A 274 7.79 -2.05 -26.44
CA SER A 274 7.68 -3.47 -26.76
C SER A 274 6.23 -3.93 -26.87
N ASN A 275 5.71 -4.44 -25.77
CA ASN A 275 4.28 -4.73 -25.59
C ASN A 275 3.94 -4.73 -24.09
N ILE A 276 2.65 -4.68 -23.79
CA ILE A 276 2.17 -4.55 -22.42
C ILE A 276 2.59 -5.74 -21.53
N SER A 277 2.75 -6.92 -22.11
CA SER A 277 3.16 -8.11 -21.33
C SER A 277 4.57 -7.98 -20.76
N TRP A 278 5.50 -7.33 -21.50
CA TRP A 278 6.86 -7.08 -21.04
C TRP A 278 6.95 -5.92 -20.02
N GLY A 279 5.97 -5.03 -20.03
CA GLY A 279 5.87 -3.97 -19.02
C GLY A 279 5.23 -4.42 -17.71
N MET A 280 4.54 -5.57 -17.69
CA MET A 280 3.91 -6.11 -16.48
C MET A 280 4.89 -6.84 -15.60
#